data_0b0bbd62da16c1667616e5103965dde9
#
_entry.id   0b0bbd62da16c1667616e5103965dde9
#
_cell.length_a   1.000
_cell.length_b   1.000
_cell.length_c   1.000
_cell.angle_alpha   90.00
_cell.angle_beta   90.00
_cell.angle_gamma   90.00
#
_symmetry.space_group_name_H-M   'P 1'
#
loop_
_entity.id
_entity.type
_entity.pdbx_description
1 polymer ?
#
loop_
_entity_poly.entity_id
_entity_poly.type
_entity_poly.pdbx_seq_one_letter_code
_entity_poly.pdbx_strand_id
1 'polypeptide(L)'
;SSPKSQPAVAPVEHISPYLIEGANIFIEARTRPLSPILPEVRFGSKPADGGNLIVEMEDYREFLEDPIASKYLRPFSNARELLHGLNRWCLWMAGSNFDSRDIQRSLLLKERVSACKEFRLNSRKKATNESAKTAHLFQENHQPTVPFVAIPRVISESRHFYTVAHLDEETIASDALFTALDPDGFLFAIISSSMFITWQRAVGGHMKSDLRFSNKIVWNTLPLPEVSDKLRTEIIAAGQGVLDARAEQPGASLADMYNPLAMAPSLLKAHRVLDRAVDRAFGAKKPLETNEERLALLFKRYQEMTATDS
;
A
#
# COMPACT_ATOMS: atom_id res chain seq x y z
N SER A 1 25.97 32.90 -7.86
CA SER A 1 25.29 33.08 -6.57
C SER A 1 23.82 33.37 -6.84
N SER A 2 22.96 32.36 -6.59
CA SER A 2 21.52 32.51 -6.66
C SER A 2 21.04 33.45 -5.56
N PRO A 3 20.08 34.35 -5.82
CA PRO A 3 19.55 35.21 -4.78
C PRO A 3 18.86 34.33 -3.73
N LYS A 4 19.29 34.45 -2.48
CA LYS A 4 18.59 33.86 -1.33
C LYS A 4 17.22 34.53 -1.28
N SER A 5 16.17 33.80 -1.61
CA SER A 5 14.80 34.28 -1.35
C SER A 5 14.68 34.49 0.16
N GLN A 6 14.32 35.70 0.55
CA GLN A 6 13.99 35.96 1.96
C GLN A 6 12.76 35.12 2.33
N PRO A 7 12.75 34.51 3.52
CA PRO A 7 11.56 33.75 3.97
C PRO A 7 10.38 34.72 4.01
N ALA A 8 9.26 34.34 3.38
CA ALA A 8 8.02 35.07 3.51
C ALA A 8 7.49 34.91 4.94
N VAL A 9 7.39 36.00 5.68
CA VAL A 9 6.82 36.01 7.02
C VAL A 9 5.38 36.51 6.90
N ALA A 10 4.41 35.65 7.15
CA ALA A 10 3.01 36.01 7.30
C ALA A 10 2.64 35.96 8.80
N PRO A 11 2.12 37.07 9.40
CA PRO A 11 1.59 37.03 10.75
C PRO A 11 0.33 36.18 10.78
N VAL A 12 0.26 35.21 11.69
CA VAL A 12 -0.90 34.35 11.92
C VAL A 12 -1.33 34.45 13.39
N GLU A 13 -2.63 34.39 13.66
CA GLU A 13 -3.14 34.51 15.04
C GLU A 13 -2.90 33.22 15.85
N HIS A 14 -3.01 32.05 15.18
CA HIS A 14 -2.76 30.75 15.78
C HIS A 14 -2.06 29.82 14.79
N ILE A 15 -1.02 29.12 15.28
CA ILE A 15 -0.33 28.04 14.53
C ILE A 15 -0.70 26.71 15.18
N SER A 16 -1.29 25.80 14.39
CA SER A 16 -1.59 24.45 14.85
C SER A 16 -0.29 23.63 15.09
N PRO A 17 -0.37 22.50 15.82
CA PRO A 17 0.77 21.59 15.98
C PRO A 17 1.37 21.09 14.65
N TYR A 18 0.63 21.23 13.56
CA TYR A 18 1.03 20.83 12.21
C TYR A 18 1.55 22.01 11.35
N LEU A 19 1.88 23.13 11.99
CA LEU A 19 2.47 24.35 11.39
C LEU A 19 1.59 25.01 10.30
N ILE A 20 0.28 24.90 10.44
CA ILE A 20 -0.67 25.63 9.60
C ILE A 20 -1.48 26.61 10.44
N GLU A 21 -1.93 27.71 9.80
CA GLU A 21 -2.87 28.64 10.44
C GLU A 21 -4.20 27.94 10.70
N GLY A 22 -4.73 28.04 11.94
CA GLY A 22 -6.02 27.48 12.31
C GLY A 22 -6.09 27.01 13.77
N ALA A 23 -7.24 26.43 14.14
CA ALA A 23 -7.49 25.90 15.47
C ALA A 23 -6.50 24.78 15.83
N ASN A 24 -6.22 24.62 17.12
CA ASN A 24 -5.43 23.50 17.63
C ASN A 24 -6.21 22.18 17.44
N ILE A 25 -5.85 21.46 16.37
CA ILE A 25 -6.40 20.14 16.08
C ILE A 25 -5.36 19.12 16.48
N PHE A 26 -5.77 18.11 17.24
CA PHE A 26 -4.94 16.94 17.55
C PHE A 26 -5.52 15.73 16.84
N ILE A 27 -4.72 15.07 16.03
CA ILE A 27 -5.11 13.83 15.37
C ILE A 27 -4.75 12.67 16.28
N GLU A 28 -5.76 11.99 16.78
CA GLU A 28 -5.59 10.81 17.62
C GLU A 28 -5.73 9.51 16.81
N ALA A 29 -4.94 8.50 17.19
CA ALA A 29 -4.98 7.19 16.53
C ALA A 29 -6.35 6.54 16.74
N ARG A 30 -6.94 6.01 15.66
CA ARG A 30 -8.25 5.35 15.66
C ARG A 30 -8.09 3.85 15.41
N THR A 31 -8.96 3.07 16.02
CA THR A 31 -9.02 1.61 15.79
C THR A 31 -9.84 1.25 14.57
N ARG A 32 -10.73 2.15 14.11
CA ARG A 32 -11.57 2.00 12.92
C ARG A 32 -11.47 3.27 12.06
N PRO A 33 -11.67 3.16 10.74
CA PRO A 33 -11.70 4.32 9.86
C PRO A 33 -12.72 5.37 10.30
N LEU A 34 -12.33 6.64 10.20
CA LEU A 34 -13.21 7.80 10.40
C LEU A 34 -14.23 7.88 9.25
N SER A 35 -13.76 7.69 8.04
CA SER A 35 -14.61 7.68 6.85
C SER A 35 -15.34 6.34 6.71
N PRO A 36 -16.68 6.32 6.54
CA PRO A 36 -17.45 5.09 6.39
C PRO A 36 -17.18 4.35 5.08
N ILE A 37 -16.63 5.02 4.07
CA ILE A 37 -16.30 4.43 2.78
C ILE A 37 -14.90 3.81 2.71
N LEU A 38 -14.09 3.99 3.76
CA LEU A 38 -12.78 3.36 3.84
C LEU A 38 -12.90 1.94 4.43
N PRO A 39 -12.42 0.90 3.74
CA PRO A 39 -12.32 -0.43 4.32
C PRO A 39 -11.23 -0.49 5.39
N GLU A 40 -11.23 -1.55 6.18
CA GLU A 40 -10.11 -1.86 7.06
C GLU A 40 -8.86 -2.17 6.23
N VAL A 41 -7.72 -1.70 6.72
CA VAL A 41 -6.40 -2.01 6.18
C VAL A 41 -5.70 -2.99 7.11
N ARG A 42 -5.22 -4.08 6.55
CA ARG A 42 -4.52 -5.15 7.27
C ARG A 42 -3.13 -5.38 6.69
N PHE A 43 -2.25 -5.97 7.48
CA PHE A 43 -1.01 -6.51 6.94
C PHE A 43 -1.30 -7.65 5.97
N GLY A 44 -0.46 -7.83 4.97
CA GLY A 44 -0.49 -9.01 4.14
C GLY A 44 -0.11 -10.29 4.89
N SER A 45 0.02 -11.37 4.17
CA SER A 45 0.23 -12.71 4.72
C SER A 45 1.69 -12.93 5.14
N LYS A 46 1.87 -13.66 6.26
CA LYS A 46 3.20 -13.92 6.83
C LYS A 46 3.56 -15.39 6.75
N PRO A 47 4.61 -15.73 6.01
CA PRO A 47 5.01 -17.12 5.86
C PRO A 47 5.59 -17.73 7.17
N ALA A 48 6.49 -17.03 7.86
CA ALA A 48 7.23 -17.51 9.03
C ALA A 48 7.77 -18.94 8.84
N ASP A 49 8.49 -19.15 7.77
CA ASP A 49 8.84 -20.43 7.18
C ASP A 49 10.36 -20.64 7.01
N GLY A 50 11.19 -19.65 7.38
CA GLY A 50 12.63 -19.67 7.10
C GLY A 50 13.00 -19.59 5.64
N GLY A 51 12.08 -19.10 4.78
CA GLY A 51 12.25 -18.99 3.33
C GLY A 51 11.84 -20.26 2.56
N ASN A 52 11.35 -21.29 3.25
CA ASN A 52 11.07 -22.59 2.62
C ASN A 52 9.80 -22.61 1.75
N LEU A 53 8.84 -21.72 2.00
CA LEU A 53 7.64 -21.57 1.18
C LEU A 53 7.79 -20.48 0.12
N ILE A 54 8.92 -19.79 0.11
CA ILE A 54 9.25 -18.77 -0.90
C ILE A 54 10.07 -19.44 -2.01
N VAL A 55 9.76 -19.06 -3.25
CA VAL A 55 10.46 -19.56 -4.45
C VAL A 55 11.15 -18.37 -5.09
N GLU A 56 12.48 -18.40 -5.09
CA GLU A 56 13.31 -17.39 -5.71
C GLU A 56 13.40 -17.63 -7.24
N MET A 57 13.90 -16.65 -7.97
CA MET A 57 14.02 -16.71 -9.43
C MET A 57 14.84 -17.92 -9.91
N GLU A 58 15.89 -18.29 -9.15
CA GLU A 58 16.79 -19.40 -9.48
C GLU A 58 16.06 -20.74 -9.44
N ASP A 59 15.12 -20.92 -8.51
CA ASP A 59 14.36 -22.15 -8.31
C ASP A 59 13.08 -22.20 -9.15
N TYR A 60 12.61 -21.05 -9.64
CA TYR A 60 11.29 -20.90 -10.27
C TYR A 60 11.02 -21.90 -11.39
N ARG A 61 12.03 -22.13 -12.26
CA ARG A 61 11.90 -23.02 -13.40
C ARG A 61 11.66 -24.47 -12.97
N GLU A 62 12.37 -24.93 -11.95
CA GLU A 62 12.23 -26.30 -11.42
C GLU A 62 10.82 -26.53 -10.85
N PHE A 63 10.30 -25.54 -10.10
CA PHE A 63 8.93 -25.61 -9.58
C PHE A 63 7.87 -25.52 -10.68
N LEU A 64 8.11 -24.76 -11.74
CA LEU A 64 7.19 -24.66 -12.87
C LEU A 64 7.13 -25.96 -13.68
N GLU A 65 8.24 -26.67 -13.81
CA GLU A 65 8.36 -27.95 -14.53
C GLU A 65 7.78 -29.14 -13.73
N ASP A 66 7.65 -29.03 -12.40
CA ASP A 66 6.96 -30.05 -11.59
C ASP A 66 5.42 -29.88 -11.75
N PRO A 67 4.71 -30.88 -12.36
CA PRO A 67 3.28 -30.74 -12.67
C PRO A 67 2.37 -30.65 -11.43
N ILE A 68 2.91 -30.96 -10.26
CA ILE A 68 2.19 -30.90 -9.00
C ILE A 68 2.52 -29.61 -8.25
N ALA A 69 3.79 -29.28 -8.08
CA ALA A 69 4.22 -28.07 -7.39
C ALA A 69 3.78 -26.80 -8.10
N SER A 70 3.77 -26.79 -9.44
CA SER A 70 3.34 -25.65 -10.26
C SER A 70 1.90 -25.19 -9.98
N LYS A 71 1.03 -26.09 -9.52
CA LYS A 71 -0.36 -25.75 -9.13
C LYS A 71 -0.43 -24.72 -8.00
N TYR A 72 0.59 -24.72 -7.14
CA TYR A 72 0.66 -23.92 -5.92
C TYR A 72 1.55 -22.68 -6.05
N LEU A 73 2.23 -22.51 -7.20
CA LEU A 73 3.01 -21.31 -7.47
C LEU A 73 2.08 -20.09 -7.62
N ARG A 74 2.35 -19.06 -6.82
CA ARG A 74 1.72 -17.75 -6.95
C ARG A 74 2.77 -16.65 -6.92
N PRO A 75 2.57 -15.56 -7.66
CA PRO A 75 3.40 -14.36 -7.49
C PRO A 75 3.38 -13.92 -6.03
N PHE A 76 4.53 -13.53 -5.51
CA PHE A 76 4.69 -13.07 -4.13
C PHE A 76 5.34 -11.68 -4.12
N SER A 77 4.71 -10.73 -3.44
CA SER A 77 5.19 -9.37 -3.39
C SER A 77 5.39 -8.89 -1.95
N ASN A 78 6.56 -8.35 -1.67
CA ASN A 78 6.77 -7.49 -0.52
C ASN A 78 7.11 -6.06 -0.99
N ALA A 79 7.43 -5.15 -0.08
CA ALA A 79 7.72 -3.77 -0.43
C ALA A 79 8.91 -3.63 -1.40
N ARG A 80 9.91 -4.52 -1.31
CA ARG A 80 11.08 -4.50 -2.20
C ARG A 80 10.71 -4.95 -3.61
N GLU A 81 10.04 -6.09 -3.73
CA GLU A 81 9.59 -6.61 -5.03
C GLU A 81 8.66 -5.59 -5.70
N LEU A 82 7.71 -5.05 -4.97
CA LEU A 82 6.76 -4.06 -5.48
C LEU A 82 7.46 -2.79 -5.98
N LEU A 83 8.37 -2.22 -5.20
CA LEU A 83 9.03 -0.96 -5.55
C LEU A 83 10.10 -1.13 -6.64
N HIS A 84 10.81 -2.25 -6.66
CA HIS A 84 11.92 -2.47 -7.58
C HIS A 84 11.58 -3.40 -8.76
N GLY A 85 10.33 -3.83 -8.90
CA GLY A 85 9.89 -4.68 -10.00
C GLY A 85 10.56 -6.05 -10.01
N LEU A 86 10.88 -6.60 -8.84
CA LEU A 86 11.52 -7.90 -8.73
C LEU A 86 10.48 -9.02 -8.75
N ASN A 87 10.78 -10.07 -9.50
CA ASN A 87 9.93 -11.24 -9.55
C ASN A 87 10.27 -12.19 -8.39
N ARG A 88 9.26 -12.67 -7.72
CA ARG A 88 9.34 -13.64 -6.63
C ARG A 88 8.04 -14.41 -6.54
N TRP A 89 8.09 -15.63 -6.09
CA TRP A 89 6.92 -16.50 -5.97
C TRP A 89 6.85 -17.14 -4.59
N CYS A 90 5.72 -17.75 -4.31
CA CYS A 90 5.55 -18.59 -3.12
C CYS A 90 4.74 -19.84 -3.45
N LEU A 91 4.84 -20.83 -2.56
CA LEU A 91 3.98 -22.00 -2.55
C LEU A 91 2.73 -21.69 -1.73
N TRP A 92 1.64 -21.41 -2.41
CA TRP A 92 0.37 -21.03 -1.79
C TRP A 92 -0.60 -22.22 -1.77
N MET A 93 -0.63 -22.94 -0.65
CA MET A 93 -1.41 -24.14 -0.46
C MET A 93 -2.68 -23.91 0.39
N ALA A 94 -3.12 -22.63 0.50
CA ALA A 94 -4.34 -22.26 1.25
C ALA A 94 -5.59 -22.19 0.38
N GLY A 95 -5.49 -22.44 -0.92
CA GLY A 95 -6.62 -22.39 -1.86
C GLY A 95 -7.51 -23.64 -1.80
N SER A 96 -8.70 -23.55 -2.37
CA SER A 96 -9.66 -24.66 -2.47
C SER A 96 -9.17 -25.84 -3.33
N ASN A 97 -8.16 -25.60 -4.16
CA ASN A 97 -7.53 -26.60 -5.03
C ASN A 97 -6.43 -27.41 -4.32
N PHE A 98 -6.18 -27.19 -3.03
CA PHE A 98 -5.14 -27.89 -2.30
C PHE A 98 -5.55 -29.35 -2.00
N ASP A 99 -4.68 -30.28 -2.39
CA ASP A 99 -4.78 -31.72 -2.04
C ASP A 99 -3.55 -32.10 -1.20
N SER A 100 -3.78 -32.49 0.05
CA SER A 100 -2.69 -32.87 0.99
C SER A 100 -1.82 -34.03 0.48
N ARG A 101 -2.34 -34.88 -0.42
CA ARG A 101 -1.59 -35.97 -1.06
C ARG A 101 -0.51 -35.43 -2.01
N ASP A 102 -0.70 -34.25 -2.55
CA ASP A 102 0.26 -33.63 -3.49
C ASP A 102 1.61 -33.36 -2.81
N ILE A 103 1.63 -33.10 -1.50
CA ILE A 103 2.89 -32.97 -0.75
C ILE A 103 3.74 -34.24 -0.83
N GLN A 104 3.12 -35.44 -0.87
CA GLN A 104 3.87 -36.69 -0.98
C GLN A 104 4.20 -37.09 -2.43
N ARG A 105 3.49 -36.52 -3.39
CA ARG A 105 3.65 -36.80 -4.82
C ARG A 105 4.73 -35.96 -5.49
N SER A 106 5.00 -34.75 -4.97
CA SER A 106 6.06 -33.87 -5.43
C SER A 106 7.21 -33.90 -4.43
N LEU A 107 8.41 -34.23 -4.91
CA LEU A 107 9.61 -34.19 -4.07
C LEU A 107 9.90 -32.77 -3.59
N LEU A 108 9.76 -31.79 -4.47
CA LEU A 108 9.94 -30.36 -4.14
C LEU A 108 9.03 -29.89 -3.02
N LEU A 109 7.73 -30.20 -3.10
CA LEU A 109 6.78 -29.83 -2.04
C LEU A 109 7.11 -30.53 -0.73
N LYS A 110 7.45 -31.82 -0.77
CA LYS A 110 7.79 -32.59 0.42
C LYS A 110 9.01 -32.02 1.13
N GLU A 111 10.07 -31.69 0.40
CA GLU A 111 11.30 -31.11 0.95
C GLU A 111 11.03 -29.74 1.56
N ARG A 112 10.36 -28.83 0.82
CA ARG A 112 10.06 -27.47 1.28
C ARG A 112 9.16 -27.47 2.52
N VAL A 113 8.08 -28.27 2.53
CA VAL A 113 7.17 -28.37 3.67
C VAL A 113 7.85 -29.01 4.88
N SER A 114 8.71 -30.01 4.69
CA SER A 114 9.47 -30.64 5.78
C SER A 114 10.47 -29.65 6.39
N ALA A 115 11.20 -28.92 5.59
CA ALA A 115 12.13 -27.89 6.06
C ALA A 115 11.42 -26.72 6.77
N CYS A 116 10.25 -26.29 6.26
CA CYS A 116 9.41 -25.32 6.95
C CYS A 116 8.95 -25.83 8.32
N LYS A 117 8.54 -27.10 8.41
CA LYS A 117 8.13 -27.73 9.67
C LYS A 117 9.28 -27.74 10.69
N GLU A 118 10.47 -28.13 10.26
CA GLU A 118 11.66 -28.14 11.11
C GLU A 118 12.02 -26.74 11.61
N PHE A 119 12.05 -25.76 10.70
CA PHE A 119 12.28 -24.36 11.06
C PHE A 119 11.30 -23.88 12.15
N ARG A 120 10.01 -24.20 12.00
CA ARG A 120 8.98 -23.78 12.96
C ARG A 120 9.09 -24.50 14.31
N LEU A 121 9.40 -25.78 14.31
CA LEU A 121 9.62 -26.56 15.55
C LEU A 121 10.80 -26.01 16.37
N ASN A 122 11.82 -25.48 15.72
CA ASN A 122 13.00 -24.89 16.36
C ASN A 122 12.77 -23.42 16.80
N SER A 123 11.61 -22.84 16.54
CA SER A 123 11.30 -21.46 16.91
C SER A 123 11.04 -21.32 18.41
N ARG A 124 11.66 -20.28 19.01
CA ARG A 124 11.37 -19.86 20.41
C ARG A 124 10.02 -19.16 20.55
N LYS A 125 9.43 -18.70 19.45
CA LYS A 125 8.11 -18.04 19.45
C LYS A 125 7.02 -19.12 19.44
N LYS A 126 6.24 -19.18 20.52
CA LYS A 126 5.16 -20.16 20.69
C LYS A 126 4.24 -20.28 19.48
N ALA A 127 3.74 -19.14 18.97
CA ALA A 127 2.84 -19.13 17.80
C ALA A 127 3.49 -19.72 16.54
N THR A 128 4.78 -19.44 16.31
CA THR A 128 5.51 -20.02 15.18
C THR A 128 5.73 -21.54 15.36
N ASN A 129 6.09 -21.96 16.58
CA ASN A 129 6.27 -23.38 16.88
C ASN A 129 4.95 -24.16 16.71
N GLU A 130 3.84 -23.66 17.23
CA GLU A 130 2.51 -24.26 17.08
C GLU A 130 2.08 -24.38 15.59
N SER A 131 2.46 -23.44 14.73
CA SER A 131 2.18 -23.46 13.30
C SER A 131 2.96 -24.53 12.51
N ALA A 132 3.90 -25.24 13.15
CA ALA A 132 4.58 -26.40 12.55
C ALA A 132 3.61 -27.53 12.18
N LYS A 133 2.43 -27.60 12.81
CA LYS A 133 1.37 -28.58 12.49
C LYS A 133 0.78 -28.36 11.09
N THR A 134 0.84 -27.14 10.59
CA THR A 134 0.33 -26.71 9.27
C THR A 134 1.46 -26.11 8.43
N ALA A 135 2.60 -26.80 8.38
CA ALA A 135 3.82 -26.28 7.75
C ALA A 135 3.68 -25.94 6.24
N HIS A 136 2.67 -26.47 5.57
CA HIS A 136 2.33 -26.14 4.18
C HIS A 136 1.61 -24.80 4.03
N LEU A 137 1.07 -24.23 5.12
CA LEU A 137 0.37 -22.94 5.11
C LEU A 137 1.28 -21.80 5.59
N PHE A 138 1.03 -20.60 5.15
CA PHE A 138 1.57 -19.41 5.81
C PHE A 138 1.06 -19.33 7.24
N GLN A 139 1.90 -18.86 8.17
CA GLN A 139 1.51 -18.75 9.59
C GLN A 139 0.32 -17.83 9.78
N GLU A 140 0.28 -16.73 9.03
CA GLU A 140 -0.83 -15.79 9.02
C GLU A 140 -1.31 -15.63 7.57
N ASN A 141 -2.59 -15.88 7.33
CA ASN A 141 -3.22 -15.70 6.02
C ASN A 141 -4.19 -14.53 6.08
N HIS A 142 -3.80 -13.44 5.40
CA HIS A 142 -4.61 -12.23 5.25
C HIS A 142 -4.80 -11.86 3.78
N GLN A 143 -4.65 -12.84 2.87
CA GLN A 143 -4.76 -12.61 1.44
C GLN A 143 -6.16 -12.14 1.06
N PRO A 144 -6.30 -11.00 0.37
CA PRO A 144 -7.56 -10.55 -0.21
C PRO A 144 -8.12 -11.55 -1.24
N THR A 145 -9.45 -11.61 -1.33
CA THR A 145 -10.18 -12.47 -2.28
C THR A 145 -10.74 -11.72 -3.49
N VAL A 146 -10.40 -10.46 -3.60
CA VAL A 146 -10.72 -9.54 -4.71
C VAL A 146 -9.50 -8.67 -4.97
N PRO A 147 -9.42 -7.96 -6.11
CA PRO A 147 -8.35 -6.99 -6.35
C PRO A 147 -8.20 -6.01 -5.18
N PHE A 148 -6.97 -5.60 -4.93
CA PHE A 148 -6.63 -4.81 -3.76
C PHE A 148 -5.50 -3.82 -4.04
N VAL A 149 -5.42 -2.76 -3.24
CA VAL A 149 -4.25 -1.89 -3.23
C VAL A 149 -3.22 -2.40 -2.23
N ALA A 150 -1.99 -2.56 -2.72
CA ALA A 150 -0.82 -2.94 -1.92
C ALA A 150 -0.02 -1.69 -1.55
N ILE A 151 0.10 -1.43 -0.24
CA ILE A 151 0.64 -0.21 0.34
C ILE A 151 1.96 -0.55 1.05
N PRO A 152 3.13 -0.11 0.54
CA PRO A 152 4.39 -0.26 1.25
C PRO A 152 4.35 0.41 2.63
N ARG A 153 4.90 -0.27 3.63
CA ARG A 153 4.97 0.29 5.00
C ARG A 153 5.85 1.53 5.09
N VAL A 154 6.83 1.63 4.22
CA VAL A 154 7.80 2.72 4.20
C VAL A 154 8.08 3.12 2.77
N ILE A 155 8.06 4.42 2.48
CA ILE A 155 8.50 4.99 1.21
C ILE A 155 9.46 6.16 1.46
N SER A 156 10.30 6.47 0.49
CA SER A 156 11.22 7.62 0.60
C SER A 156 10.44 8.94 0.76
N GLU A 157 10.91 9.77 1.70
CA GLU A 157 10.38 11.12 1.95
C GLU A 157 10.43 12.01 0.69
N SER A 158 11.42 11.80 -0.18
CA SER A 158 11.60 12.60 -1.40
C SER A 158 10.50 12.41 -2.45
N ARG A 159 9.66 11.36 -2.38
CA ARG A 159 8.63 11.07 -3.39
C ARG A 159 7.51 12.09 -3.37
N HIS A 160 7.08 12.52 -4.55
CA HIS A 160 5.95 13.45 -4.71
C HIS A 160 4.59 12.80 -4.44
N PHE A 161 4.48 11.48 -4.64
CA PHE A 161 3.25 10.71 -4.47
C PHE A 161 3.51 9.45 -3.65
N TYR A 162 2.52 8.98 -2.91
CA TYR A 162 2.62 7.70 -2.22
C TYR A 162 2.59 6.56 -3.23
N THR A 163 3.67 5.78 -3.30
CA THR A 163 3.83 4.76 -4.34
C THR A 163 3.19 3.46 -3.91
N VAL A 164 2.08 3.12 -4.54
CA VAL A 164 1.31 1.88 -4.31
C VAL A 164 1.12 1.11 -5.61
N ALA A 165 0.72 -0.15 -5.52
CA ALA A 165 0.27 -0.94 -6.67
C ALA A 165 -1.17 -1.42 -6.46
N HIS A 166 -1.90 -1.55 -7.55
CA HIS A 166 -3.17 -2.25 -7.62
C HIS A 166 -2.89 -3.66 -8.12
N LEU A 167 -3.21 -4.67 -7.33
CA LEU A 167 -2.88 -6.06 -7.56
C LEU A 167 -4.16 -6.91 -7.59
N ASP A 168 -4.09 -8.00 -8.33
CA ASP A 168 -5.12 -9.03 -8.33
C ASP A 168 -5.01 -9.96 -7.10
N GLU A 169 -6.03 -10.75 -6.87
CA GLU A 169 -6.11 -11.72 -5.78
C GLU A 169 -5.15 -12.90 -5.90
N GLU A 170 -4.60 -13.14 -7.10
CA GLU A 170 -3.62 -14.20 -7.35
C GLU A 170 -2.22 -13.83 -6.84
N THR A 171 -1.94 -12.53 -6.69
CA THR A 171 -0.67 -12.04 -6.17
C THR A 171 -0.69 -12.02 -4.65
N ILE A 172 0.14 -12.83 -4.00
CA ILE A 172 0.20 -12.93 -2.55
C ILE A 172 1.00 -11.76 -1.97
N ALA A 173 0.35 -10.93 -1.16
CA ALA A 173 0.99 -9.82 -0.47
C ALA A 173 1.62 -10.27 0.86
N SER A 174 2.89 -9.91 1.10
CA SER A 174 3.58 -10.18 2.37
C SER A 174 3.18 -9.22 3.48
N ASP A 175 3.52 -9.55 4.73
CA ASP A 175 3.36 -8.70 5.91
C ASP A 175 4.23 -7.43 5.91
N ALA A 176 5.11 -7.24 4.92
CA ALA A 176 5.81 -5.98 4.66
C ALA A 176 4.94 -4.96 3.90
N LEU A 177 3.78 -5.37 3.41
CA LEU A 177 2.76 -4.53 2.80
C LEU A 177 1.54 -4.44 3.70
N PHE A 178 0.81 -3.35 3.58
CA PHE A 178 -0.59 -3.30 3.95
C PHE A 178 -1.46 -3.55 2.73
N THR A 179 -2.64 -4.12 2.93
CA THR A 179 -3.62 -4.36 1.87
C THR A 179 -4.98 -3.75 2.23
N ALA A 180 -5.65 -3.17 1.25
CA ALA A 180 -7.03 -2.73 1.35
C ALA A 180 -7.80 -3.24 0.13
N LEU A 181 -9.00 -3.80 0.32
CA LEU A 181 -9.86 -4.28 -0.77
C LEU A 181 -10.20 -3.12 -1.71
N ASP A 182 -9.95 -3.29 -2.98
CA ASP A 182 -10.11 -2.24 -4.00
C ASP A 182 -10.51 -2.83 -5.35
N PRO A 183 -11.74 -3.37 -5.47
CA PRO A 183 -12.15 -4.10 -6.66
C PRO A 183 -12.24 -3.25 -7.93
N ASP A 184 -12.33 -1.93 -7.79
CA ASP A 184 -12.53 -1.00 -8.91
C ASP A 184 -11.42 0.05 -9.08
N GLY A 185 -10.37 0.03 -8.24
CA GLY A 185 -9.24 0.95 -8.32
C GLY A 185 -9.48 2.33 -7.70
N PHE A 186 -10.59 2.52 -6.97
CA PHE A 186 -10.90 3.79 -6.32
C PHE A 186 -9.88 4.14 -5.24
N LEU A 187 -9.54 3.18 -4.37
CA LEU A 187 -8.58 3.43 -3.29
C LEU A 187 -7.16 3.60 -3.83
N PHE A 188 -6.80 2.86 -4.89
CA PHE A 188 -5.55 3.09 -5.60
C PHE A 188 -5.45 4.55 -6.05
N ALA A 189 -6.52 5.10 -6.66
CA ALA A 189 -6.58 6.48 -7.10
C ALA A 189 -6.41 7.46 -5.92
N ILE A 190 -7.16 7.26 -4.83
CA ILE A 190 -7.07 8.12 -3.65
C ILE A 190 -5.65 8.13 -3.07
N ILE A 191 -5.03 6.96 -2.87
CA ILE A 191 -3.69 6.85 -2.26
C ILE A 191 -2.61 7.39 -3.19
N SER A 192 -2.79 7.28 -4.50
CA SER A 192 -1.85 7.81 -5.50
C SER A 192 -1.93 9.34 -5.68
N SER A 193 -2.86 10.03 -5.02
CA SER A 193 -3.05 11.48 -5.14
C SER A 193 -2.12 12.29 -4.22
N SER A 194 -1.91 13.56 -4.58
CA SER A 194 -1.23 14.54 -3.72
C SER A 194 -1.97 14.78 -2.41
N MET A 195 -3.29 14.62 -2.38
CA MET A 195 -4.10 14.73 -1.17
C MET A 195 -3.66 13.72 -0.12
N PHE A 196 -3.48 12.46 -0.51
CA PHE A 196 -3.08 11.40 0.41
C PHE A 196 -1.66 11.58 0.96
N ILE A 197 -0.68 11.87 0.10
CA ILE A 197 0.70 12.05 0.58
C ILE A 197 0.83 13.30 1.46
N THR A 198 0.01 14.32 1.23
CA THR A 198 -0.06 15.49 2.11
C THR A 198 -0.55 15.10 3.50
N TRP A 199 -1.61 14.27 3.58
CA TRP A 199 -2.08 13.72 4.85
C TRP A 199 -1.04 12.85 5.53
N GLN A 200 -0.43 11.93 4.79
CA GLN A 200 0.63 11.05 5.29
C GLN A 200 1.79 11.84 5.89
N ARG A 201 2.21 12.93 5.26
CA ARG A 201 3.30 13.80 5.78
C ARG A 201 2.89 14.55 7.03
N ALA A 202 1.65 15.00 7.10
CA ALA A 202 1.17 15.78 8.24
C ALA A 202 0.99 14.92 9.50
N VAL A 203 0.39 13.73 9.37
CA VAL A 203 -0.02 12.93 10.54
C VAL A 203 0.77 11.64 10.72
N GLY A 204 1.45 11.18 9.66
CA GLY A 204 2.20 9.93 9.67
C GLY A 204 3.53 10.04 10.41
N GLY A 205 4.02 8.89 10.87
CA GLY A 205 5.34 8.78 11.46
C GLY A 205 6.44 8.65 10.40
N HIS A 206 7.67 8.70 10.87
CA HIS A 206 8.87 8.49 10.06
C HIS A 206 9.65 7.26 10.55
N MET A 207 10.39 6.63 9.65
CA MET A 207 11.43 5.66 9.95
C MET A 207 12.75 6.23 9.44
N LYS A 208 13.57 6.75 10.34
CA LYS A 208 14.65 7.71 10.01
C LYS A 208 14.03 8.94 9.32
N SER A 209 14.39 9.23 8.05
CA SER A 209 13.76 10.29 7.24
C SER A 209 12.53 9.81 6.43
N ASP A 210 12.39 8.51 6.19
CA ASP A 210 11.37 7.97 5.29
C ASP A 210 9.96 7.97 5.92
N LEU A 211 8.95 8.17 5.07
CA LEU A 211 7.55 8.19 5.49
C LEU A 211 7.08 6.78 5.86
N ARG A 212 6.56 6.64 7.08
CA ARG A 212 6.04 5.38 7.58
C ARG A 212 4.51 5.42 7.61
N PHE A 213 3.88 4.54 6.81
CA PHE A 213 2.44 4.33 6.84
C PHE A 213 1.98 3.69 8.15
N SER A 214 0.83 4.13 8.64
CA SER A 214 0.15 3.55 9.80
C SER A 214 -1.34 3.44 9.52
N ASN A 215 -1.89 2.26 9.70
CA ASN A 215 -3.33 2.06 9.60
C ASN A 215 -4.10 2.88 10.65
N LYS A 216 -3.56 3.04 11.87
CA LYS A 216 -4.25 3.73 12.98
C LYS A 216 -4.23 5.25 12.86
N ILE A 217 -3.07 5.84 12.45
CA ILE A 217 -2.90 7.30 12.48
C ILE A 217 -2.99 7.94 11.09
N VAL A 218 -2.74 7.19 10.01
CA VAL A 218 -2.82 7.71 8.64
C VAL A 218 -4.14 7.29 8.00
N TRP A 219 -4.37 5.97 7.92
CA TRP A 219 -5.53 5.46 7.21
C TRP A 219 -6.84 5.71 7.96
N ASN A 220 -6.90 5.30 9.23
CA ASN A 220 -8.14 5.41 10.01
C ASN A 220 -8.52 6.85 10.36
N THR A 221 -7.62 7.80 10.17
CA THR A 221 -7.92 9.23 10.41
C THR A 221 -8.09 10.02 9.11
N LEU A 222 -7.88 9.40 7.93
CA LEU A 222 -8.08 10.06 6.64
C LEU A 222 -9.53 10.51 6.51
N PRO A 223 -9.81 11.83 6.37
CA PRO A 223 -11.17 12.35 6.33
C PRO A 223 -11.74 12.30 4.91
N LEU A 224 -11.72 11.09 4.29
CA LEU A 224 -12.23 10.90 2.94
C LEU A 224 -13.75 11.09 2.94
N PRO A 225 -14.28 12.07 2.23
CA PRO A 225 -15.73 12.30 2.17
C PRO A 225 -16.43 11.27 1.30
N GLU A 226 -17.71 11.08 1.52
CA GLU A 226 -18.57 10.41 0.54
C GLU A 226 -18.58 11.21 -0.77
N VAL A 227 -18.52 10.49 -1.87
CA VAL A 227 -18.47 11.07 -3.22
C VAL A 227 -19.66 10.61 -4.04
N SER A 228 -20.16 11.46 -4.94
CA SER A 228 -21.19 11.06 -5.90
C SER A 228 -20.65 10.00 -6.86
N ASP A 229 -21.53 9.14 -7.39
CA ASP A 229 -21.15 8.09 -8.35
C ASP A 229 -20.41 8.65 -9.57
N LYS A 230 -20.83 9.83 -10.05
CA LYS A 230 -20.16 10.51 -11.16
C LYS A 230 -18.71 10.85 -10.81
N LEU A 231 -18.49 11.46 -9.64
CA LEU A 231 -17.13 11.86 -9.22
C LEU A 231 -16.28 10.64 -8.89
N ARG A 232 -16.87 9.58 -8.31
CA ARG A 232 -16.20 8.31 -8.10
C ARG A 232 -15.69 7.72 -9.42
N THR A 233 -16.53 7.69 -10.44
CA THR A 233 -16.16 7.21 -11.78
C THR A 233 -15.03 8.05 -12.39
N GLU A 234 -15.07 9.37 -12.24
CA GLU A 234 -14.01 10.25 -12.71
C GLU A 234 -12.68 10.00 -11.99
N ILE A 235 -12.70 9.74 -10.67
CA ILE A 235 -11.51 9.43 -9.88
C ILE A 235 -10.92 8.09 -10.32
N ILE A 236 -11.74 7.06 -10.49
CA ILE A 236 -11.30 5.73 -10.97
C ILE A 236 -10.65 5.85 -12.35
N ALA A 237 -11.31 6.55 -13.27
CA ALA A 237 -10.76 6.77 -14.63
C ALA A 237 -9.41 7.53 -14.60
N ALA A 238 -9.28 8.54 -13.74
CA ALA A 238 -8.03 9.25 -13.56
C ALA A 238 -6.93 8.38 -12.91
N GLY A 239 -7.30 7.50 -11.98
CA GLY A 239 -6.41 6.49 -11.41
C GLY A 239 -5.93 5.49 -12.46
N GLN A 240 -6.83 5.02 -13.34
CA GLN A 240 -6.45 4.18 -14.47
C GLN A 240 -5.45 4.90 -15.39
N GLY A 241 -5.64 6.19 -15.65
CA GLY A 241 -4.68 7.00 -16.41
C GLY A 241 -3.28 7.04 -15.79
N VAL A 242 -3.16 6.92 -14.46
CA VAL A 242 -1.85 6.77 -13.81
C VAL A 242 -1.25 5.39 -14.08
N LEU A 243 -2.05 4.33 -14.05
CA LEU A 243 -1.58 2.97 -14.40
C LEU A 243 -1.15 2.90 -15.87
N ASP A 244 -1.90 3.49 -16.77
CA ASP A 244 -1.58 3.55 -18.21
C ASP A 244 -0.25 4.29 -18.44
N ALA A 245 -0.05 5.44 -17.78
CA ALA A 245 1.21 6.19 -17.87
C ALA A 245 2.42 5.43 -17.26
N ARG A 246 2.21 4.57 -16.26
CA ARG A 246 3.24 3.64 -15.78
C ARG A 246 3.58 2.59 -16.84
N ALA A 247 2.56 2.05 -17.51
CA ALA A 247 2.73 1.02 -18.54
C ALA A 247 3.49 1.53 -19.79
N GLU A 248 3.50 2.85 -20.03
CA GLU A 248 4.33 3.48 -21.07
C GLU A 248 5.84 3.42 -20.81
N GLN A 249 6.27 2.95 -19.64
CA GLN A 249 7.67 2.88 -19.21
C GLN A 249 8.11 1.42 -18.99
N PRO A 250 8.19 0.60 -20.05
CA PRO A 250 8.53 -0.81 -19.90
C PRO A 250 9.93 -0.99 -19.31
N GLY A 251 10.05 -1.88 -18.35
CA GLY A 251 11.32 -2.21 -17.68
C GLY A 251 11.75 -1.24 -16.58
N ALA A 252 11.07 -0.10 -16.40
CA ALA A 252 11.32 0.78 -15.26
C ALA A 252 10.59 0.27 -14.01
N SER A 253 11.27 0.26 -12.87
CA SER A 253 10.65 -0.05 -11.59
C SER A 253 9.81 1.12 -11.08
N LEU A 254 8.89 0.86 -10.13
CA LEU A 254 8.19 1.97 -9.45
C LEU A 254 9.17 2.90 -8.73
N ALA A 255 10.31 2.39 -8.26
CA ALA A 255 11.35 3.20 -7.66
C ALA A 255 11.93 4.21 -8.66
N ASP A 256 12.16 3.79 -9.90
CA ASP A 256 12.69 4.64 -10.98
C ASP A 256 11.63 5.62 -11.47
N MET A 257 10.42 5.15 -11.77
CA MET A 257 9.30 5.98 -12.27
C MET A 257 8.97 7.14 -11.34
N TYR A 258 9.08 6.93 -10.02
CA TYR A 258 8.76 7.92 -8.99
C TYR A 258 10.00 8.59 -8.38
N ASN A 259 11.14 8.52 -9.07
CA ASN A 259 12.28 9.35 -8.71
C ASN A 259 11.95 10.82 -9.03
N PRO A 260 11.98 11.73 -8.04
CA PRO A 260 11.60 13.14 -8.24
C PRO A 260 12.39 13.85 -9.33
N LEU A 261 13.63 13.43 -9.58
CA LEU A 261 14.52 14.03 -10.59
C LEU A 261 14.32 13.47 -12.00
N ALA A 262 13.61 12.34 -12.13
CA ALA A 262 13.51 11.59 -13.38
C ALA A 262 12.08 11.17 -13.75
N MET A 263 11.07 11.67 -13.03
CA MET A 263 9.67 11.31 -13.27
C MET A 263 9.22 11.77 -14.66
N ALA A 264 8.68 10.81 -15.44
CA ALA A 264 8.27 11.08 -16.82
C ALA A 264 7.15 12.14 -16.88
N PRO A 265 7.17 13.07 -17.87
CA PRO A 265 6.14 14.10 -18.01
C PRO A 265 4.73 13.53 -18.19
N SER A 266 4.55 12.38 -18.88
CA SER A 266 3.26 11.70 -19.03
C SER A 266 2.71 11.26 -17.69
N LEU A 267 3.53 10.63 -16.85
CA LEU A 267 3.15 10.17 -15.51
C LEU A 267 2.80 11.36 -14.60
N LEU A 268 3.60 12.43 -14.64
CA LEU A 268 3.32 13.64 -13.88
C LEU A 268 2.00 14.30 -14.33
N LYS A 269 1.71 14.30 -15.64
CA LYS A 269 0.44 14.80 -16.20
C LYS A 269 -0.74 13.96 -15.72
N ALA A 270 -0.60 12.63 -15.71
CA ALA A 270 -1.65 11.72 -15.22
C ALA A 270 -1.97 12.00 -13.75
N HIS A 271 -0.96 12.16 -12.90
CA HIS A 271 -1.15 12.53 -11.49
C HIS A 271 -1.85 13.89 -11.32
N ARG A 272 -1.53 14.89 -12.15
CA ARG A 272 -2.22 16.19 -12.10
C ARG A 272 -3.71 16.08 -12.46
N VAL A 273 -4.07 15.18 -13.39
CA VAL A 273 -5.47 14.89 -13.71
C VAL A 273 -6.17 14.23 -12.53
N LEU A 274 -5.52 13.25 -11.91
CA LEU A 274 -6.01 12.58 -10.73
C LEU A 274 -6.19 13.56 -9.56
N ASP A 275 -5.21 14.41 -9.28
CA ASP A 275 -5.26 15.40 -8.20
C ASP A 275 -6.47 16.31 -8.34
N ARG A 276 -6.78 16.81 -9.55
CA ARG A 276 -7.97 17.65 -9.79
C ARG A 276 -9.26 16.95 -9.46
N ALA A 277 -9.37 15.66 -9.75
CA ALA A 277 -10.57 14.87 -9.42
C ALA A 277 -10.68 14.64 -7.91
N VAL A 278 -9.57 14.27 -7.25
CA VAL A 278 -9.53 14.04 -5.80
C VAL A 278 -9.71 15.34 -5.03
N ASP A 279 -9.06 16.44 -5.42
CA ASP A 279 -9.23 17.75 -4.77
C ASP A 279 -10.71 18.17 -4.77
N ARG A 280 -11.46 17.93 -5.86
CA ARG A 280 -12.92 18.17 -5.92
C ARG A 280 -13.70 17.28 -4.95
N ALA A 281 -13.29 16.03 -4.76
CA ALA A 281 -13.93 15.14 -3.81
C ALA A 281 -13.83 15.70 -2.37
N PHE A 282 -12.71 16.31 -2.02
CA PHE A 282 -12.52 16.99 -0.74
C PHE A 282 -13.19 18.37 -0.66
N GLY A 283 -13.82 18.84 -1.73
CA GLY A 283 -14.62 20.08 -1.77
C GLY A 283 -13.87 21.30 -2.33
N ALA A 284 -12.75 21.09 -3.00
CA ALA A 284 -12.05 22.18 -3.69
C ALA A 284 -12.90 22.74 -4.85
N LYS A 285 -13.10 24.07 -4.85
CA LYS A 285 -13.86 24.78 -5.90
C LYS A 285 -12.99 25.18 -7.09
N LYS A 286 -11.69 25.16 -6.90
CA LYS A 286 -10.65 25.45 -7.91
C LYS A 286 -9.52 24.43 -7.78
N PRO A 287 -8.69 24.21 -8.80
CA PRO A 287 -7.49 23.40 -8.67
C PRO A 287 -6.60 23.89 -7.52
N LEU A 288 -6.10 22.98 -6.71
CA LEU A 288 -5.16 23.28 -5.64
C LEU A 288 -3.73 23.13 -6.17
N GLU A 289 -2.91 24.14 -5.90
CA GLU A 289 -1.53 24.18 -6.44
C GLU A 289 -0.52 23.72 -5.40
N THR A 290 -0.83 23.85 -4.10
CA THR A 290 0.11 23.57 -3.02
C THR A 290 -0.38 22.51 -2.05
N ASN A 291 0.57 21.91 -1.31
CA ASN A 291 0.24 20.95 -0.25
C ASN A 291 -0.40 21.65 0.97
N GLU A 292 -0.09 22.91 1.20
CA GLU A 292 -0.68 23.72 2.27
C GLU A 292 -2.18 23.93 2.04
N GLU A 293 -2.60 24.22 0.80
CA GLU A 293 -4.01 24.32 0.44
C GLU A 293 -4.74 22.99 0.66
N ARG A 294 -4.11 21.86 0.28
CA ARG A 294 -4.67 20.51 0.52
C ARG A 294 -4.76 20.20 2.01
N LEU A 295 -3.73 20.54 2.75
CA LEU A 295 -3.68 20.29 4.19
C LEU A 295 -4.77 21.08 4.94
N ALA A 296 -4.98 22.34 4.59
CA ALA A 296 -6.05 23.14 5.16
C ALA A 296 -7.45 22.50 4.92
N LEU A 297 -7.66 21.98 3.70
CA LEU A 297 -8.91 21.30 3.36
C LEU A 297 -9.09 19.98 4.12
N LEU A 298 -8.02 19.19 4.25
CA LEU A 298 -8.00 17.94 5.02
C LEU A 298 -8.35 18.17 6.49
N PHE A 299 -7.73 19.18 7.14
CA PHE A 299 -8.03 19.49 8.54
C PHE A 299 -9.45 20.00 8.73
N LYS A 300 -9.94 20.83 7.82
CA LYS A 300 -11.34 21.27 7.83
C LYS A 300 -12.29 20.06 7.81
N ARG A 301 -12.06 19.12 6.88
CA ARG A 301 -12.87 17.91 6.75
C ARG A 301 -12.75 17.01 7.98
N TYR A 302 -11.56 16.86 8.52
CA TYR A 302 -11.35 16.08 9.73
C TYR A 302 -12.18 16.64 10.91
N GLN A 303 -12.19 17.97 11.10
CA GLN A 303 -13.00 18.63 12.12
C GLN A 303 -14.50 18.41 11.90
N GLU A 304 -14.99 18.62 10.67
CA GLU A 304 -16.39 18.39 10.32
C GLU A 304 -16.85 16.97 10.67
N MET A 305 -16.03 15.96 10.29
CA MET A 305 -16.36 14.55 10.52
C MET A 305 -16.27 14.15 11.99
N THR A 306 -15.34 14.71 12.76
CA THR A 306 -15.18 14.39 14.20
C THR A 306 -16.18 15.13 15.07
N ALA A 307 -16.67 16.30 14.65
CA ALA A 307 -17.75 17.01 15.36
C ALA A 307 -19.10 16.28 15.29
N THR A 308 -19.33 15.46 14.28
CA THR A 308 -20.54 14.64 14.14
C THR A 308 -20.43 13.28 14.86
N ASP A 309 -19.26 12.87 15.27
CA ASP A 309 -18.99 11.60 15.98
C ASP A 309 -19.11 11.76 17.52
N SER A 310 -19.30 13.03 18.02
CA SER A 310 -19.45 13.40 19.42
C SER A 310 -20.91 13.53 19.81
#